data_aa11bc0f68a89815f256788fd5f6b42c
#
_entry.id   aa11bc0f68a89815f256788fd5f6b42c
#
_cell.length_a   1.000
_cell.length_b   1.000
_cell.length_c   1.000
_cell.angle_alpha   90.00
_cell.angle_beta   90.00
_cell.angle_gamma   90.00
#
_symmetry.space_group_name_H-M   'P 1'
#
loop_
_entity.id
_entity.type
_entity.pdbx_description
1 polymer ?
#
loop_
_entity_poly.entity_id
_entity_poly.type
_entity_poly.pdbx_seq_one_letter_code
_entity_poly.pdbx_strand_id
1 'polypeptide(L)'
;LGDVYKRQPLPEWKDETPQEIIEELKEEPKDGWIHWFFSFKDNAGLPPDKLQMILQNTPKGTKIWKNKIQGLRGKATGLVFSNFVRKKHVVTAAWVKKQIADGKIRFRKFTAGLDTSYSSKSPDTIAMIFQGITDDRKLITLAEMVYSNADLSVPLAPSDTTVKFIAFLDRCRSEWGFAKESFVDCADAATITELRKYKRLHGCLYNFIESYKKVTILDRINLQLGWIQQDCYLVVEDCTNHISELERYSWDEEEDVPVPEDKNDHTINANQYGWIPYRNMIGFEEDKQR
;
A
#
# COMPACT_ATOMS: atom_id res chain seq x y z
N LEU A 1 32.38 5.18 10.23
CA LEU A 1 31.55 6.40 10.00
C LEU A 1 30.05 6.10 10.04
N GLY A 2 29.59 4.87 9.82
CA GLY A 2 28.19 4.49 9.79
C GLY A 2 27.49 4.37 11.16
N ASP A 3 28.22 4.15 12.25
CA ASP A 3 27.63 3.87 13.55
C ASP A 3 27.40 5.09 14.46
N VAL A 4 27.98 6.23 14.13
CA VAL A 4 27.86 7.46 14.92
C VAL A 4 26.47 8.11 14.73
N TYR A 5 25.84 7.90 13.57
CA TYR A 5 24.53 8.47 13.24
C TYR A 5 23.32 7.77 13.91
N LYS A 6 23.50 6.57 14.46
CA LYS A 6 22.39 5.75 14.99
C LYS A 6 22.07 5.96 16.49
N ARG A 7 22.85 6.76 17.23
CA ARG A 7 22.77 6.79 18.70
C ARG A 7 22.42 8.14 19.33
N GLN A 8 21.96 9.10 18.56
CA GLN A 8 21.61 10.40 19.15
C GLN A 8 20.12 10.55 19.36
N PRO A 9 19.69 11.00 20.54
CA PRO A 9 18.36 11.55 20.68
C PRO A 9 18.28 12.75 19.75
N LEU A 10 17.48 12.62 18.70
CA LEU A 10 17.21 13.71 17.78
C LEU A 10 16.35 14.73 18.54
N PRO A 11 16.64 16.03 18.39
CA PRO A 11 15.78 17.05 18.97
C PRO A 11 14.33 16.81 18.54
N GLU A 12 13.38 17.04 19.43
CA GLU A 12 11.97 17.06 19.06
C GLU A 12 11.78 18.16 18.02
N TRP A 13 11.48 17.72 16.80
CA TRP A 13 11.27 18.65 15.70
C TRP A 13 9.80 19.06 15.71
N LYS A 14 9.55 20.32 15.93
CA LYS A 14 8.23 20.94 15.71
C LYS A 14 7.97 21.06 14.22
N ASP A 15 6.74 21.38 13.84
CA ASP A 15 6.34 21.68 12.44
C ASP A 15 6.88 23.06 11.99
N GLU A 16 8.17 23.24 12.08
CA GLU A 16 8.89 24.48 11.82
C GLU A 16 9.36 24.54 10.36
N THR A 17 9.55 25.76 9.88
CA THR A 17 10.17 25.97 8.56
C THR A 17 11.64 25.58 8.61
N PRO A 18 12.27 25.22 7.48
CA PRO A 18 13.71 24.96 7.43
C PRO A 18 14.56 26.11 7.98
N GLN A 19 14.12 27.33 7.81
CA GLN A 19 14.83 28.53 8.30
C GLN A 19 14.78 28.62 9.82
N GLU A 20 13.65 28.38 10.43
CA GLU A 20 13.47 28.37 11.89
C GLU A 20 14.34 27.28 12.53
N ILE A 21 14.41 26.11 11.94
CA ILE A 21 15.29 25.04 12.40
C ILE A 21 16.77 25.43 12.29
N ILE A 22 17.17 26.06 11.19
CA ILE A 22 18.55 26.53 11.01
C ILE A 22 18.91 27.58 12.05
N GLU A 23 18.00 28.48 12.39
CA GLU A 23 18.18 29.50 13.40
C GLU A 23 18.30 28.89 14.80
N GLU A 24 17.42 27.96 15.16
CA GLU A 24 17.47 27.23 16.44
C GLU A 24 18.82 26.48 16.58
N LEU A 25 19.26 25.79 15.54
CA LEU A 25 20.56 25.08 15.56
C LEU A 25 21.78 26.01 15.65
N LYS A 26 21.65 27.29 15.24
CA LYS A 26 22.70 28.31 15.41
C LYS A 26 22.72 28.90 16.81
N GLU A 27 21.56 29.01 17.44
CA GLU A 27 21.42 29.60 18.80
C GLU A 27 21.91 28.65 19.90
N GLU A 28 21.78 27.32 19.70
CA GLU A 28 22.24 26.31 20.66
C GLU A 28 23.21 25.30 20.04
N PRO A 29 24.40 25.74 19.56
CA PRO A 29 25.40 24.81 19.04
C PRO A 29 25.97 23.95 20.18
N LYS A 30 25.83 22.63 20.07
CA LYS A 30 26.49 21.69 20.97
C LYS A 30 27.99 21.61 20.61
N ASP A 31 28.88 21.77 21.59
CA ASP A 31 30.32 21.66 21.38
C ASP A 31 30.71 20.38 20.65
N GLY A 32 31.43 20.52 19.56
CA GLY A 32 31.87 19.41 18.72
C GLY A 32 30.91 18.92 17.69
N TRP A 33 29.76 19.59 17.52
CA TRP A 33 28.74 19.23 16.55
C TRP A 33 28.58 20.30 15.47
N ILE A 34 28.49 19.86 14.20
CA ILE A 34 28.13 20.69 13.06
C ILE A 34 26.83 20.13 12.48
N HIS A 35 25.80 20.97 12.43
CA HIS A 35 24.52 20.64 11.86
C HIS A 35 24.44 21.17 10.44
N TRP A 36 24.07 20.29 9.50
CA TRP A 36 23.84 20.66 8.11
C TRP A 36 22.40 20.32 7.79
N PHE A 37 21.68 21.29 7.28
CA PHE A 37 20.32 21.09 6.78
C PHE A 37 20.35 21.01 5.25
N PHE A 38 19.77 19.93 4.73
CA PHE A 38 19.61 19.74 3.29
C PHE A 38 18.15 19.48 3.00
N SER A 39 17.55 20.32 2.17
CA SER A 39 16.25 20.09 1.57
C SER A 39 16.43 19.38 0.22
N PHE A 40 15.33 18.91 -0.33
CA PHE A 40 15.31 18.34 -1.66
C PHE A 40 15.82 19.31 -2.76
N LYS A 41 15.66 20.62 -2.55
CA LYS A 41 16.12 21.67 -3.46
C LYS A 41 17.65 21.81 -3.51
N ASP A 42 18.32 21.33 -2.49
CA ASP A 42 19.79 21.45 -2.37
C ASP A 42 20.52 20.32 -3.11
N ASN A 43 19.77 19.35 -3.66
CA ASN A 43 20.35 18.27 -4.45
C ASN A 43 20.54 18.68 -5.91
N ALA A 44 21.64 19.37 -6.17
CA ALA A 44 22.00 19.83 -7.52
C ALA A 44 22.25 18.69 -8.54
N GLY A 45 22.44 17.46 -8.07
CA GLY A 45 22.63 16.29 -8.93
C GLY A 45 21.35 15.61 -9.39
N LEU A 46 20.18 16.10 -8.94
CA LEU A 46 18.90 15.50 -9.28
C LEU A 46 18.35 16.12 -10.58
N PRO A 47 18.14 15.34 -11.66
CA PRO A 47 17.57 15.84 -12.89
C PRO A 47 16.18 16.48 -12.68
N PRO A 48 15.84 17.57 -13.41
CA PRO A 48 14.57 18.28 -13.22
C PRO A 48 13.31 17.41 -13.43
N ASP A 49 13.35 16.46 -14.34
CA ASP A 49 12.28 15.49 -14.61
C ASP A 49 12.05 14.53 -13.42
N LYS A 50 13.13 14.02 -12.84
CA LYS A 50 13.05 13.23 -11.59
C LYS A 50 12.57 14.06 -10.42
N LEU A 51 12.99 15.32 -10.34
CA LEU A 51 12.52 16.28 -9.34
C LEU A 51 10.99 16.41 -9.43
N GLN A 52 10.48 16.68 -10.61
CA GLN A 52 9.06 16.87 -10.85
C GLN A 52 8.25 15.61 -10.55
N MET A 53 8.75 14.44 -10.93
CA MET A 53 8.12 13.14 -10.64
C MET A 53 8.03 12.89 -9.13
N ILE A 54 9.09 13.14 -8.37
CA ILE A 54 9.09 12.97 -6.91
C ILE A 54 8.07 13.92 -6.27
N LEU A 55 8.01 15.18 -6.73
CA LEU A 55 7.05 16.17 -6.24
C LEU A 55 5.60 15.77 -6.54
N GLN A 56 5.34 15.21 -7.73
CA GLN A 56 4.01 14.72 -8.13
C GLN A 56 3.58 13.49 -7.34
N ASN A 57 4.53 12.60 -7.04
CA ASN A 57 4.27 11.34 -6.34
C ASN A 57 4.26 11.48 -4.81
N THR A 58 4.59 12.66 -4.28
CA THR A 58 4.63 12.89 -2.84
C THR A 58 3.54 13.89 -2.44
N PRO A 59 2.46 13.46 -1.77
CA PRO A 59 1.36 14.34 -1.41
C PRO A 59 1.81 15.47 -0.48
N LYS A 60 1.46 16.72 -0.83
CA LYS A 60 1.76 17.90 0.01
C LYS A 60 1.04 17.79 1.35
N GLY A 61 1.71 18.26 2.41
CA GLY A 61 1.16 18.28 3.77
C GLY A 61 1.27 16.96 4.53
N THR A 62 1.72 15.88 3.85
CA THR A 62 2.00 14.61 4.54
C THR A 62 3.37 14.66 5.20
N LYS A 63 3.59 13.77 6.20
CA LYS A 63 4.92 13.60 6.79
C LYS A 63 5.97 13.23 5.75
N ILE A 64 5.61 12.42 4.78
CA ILE A 64 6.50 12.03 3.68
C ILE A 64 6.95 13.26 2.91
N TRP A 65 6.03 14.19 2.64
CA TRP A 65 6.37 15.48 2.05
C TRP A 65 7.35 16.25 2.94
N LYS A 66 7.05 16.38 4.24
CA LYS A 66 7.91 17.06 5.19
C LYS A 66 9.31 16.43 5.23
N ASN A 67 9.39 15.11 5.36
CA ASN A 67 10.66 14.40 5.46
C ASN A 67 11.45 14.39 4.14
N LYS A 68 10.82 14.01 3.02
CA LYS A 68 11.52 13.82 1.74
C LYS A 68 11.75 15.12 0.97
N ILE A 69 10.78 16.05 1.03
CA ILE A 69 10.84 17.29 0.24
C ILE A 69 11.40 18.46 1.06
N GLN A 70 10.95 18.61 2.29
CA GLN A 70 11.37 19.70 3.15
C GLN A 70 12.58 19.37 4.01
N GLY A 71 12.99 18.10 4.11
CA GLY A 71 14.08 17.66 4.99
C GLY A 71 13.74 17.71 6.48
N LEU A 72 12.48 17.95 6.83
CA LEU A 72 12.02 18.07 8.20
C LEU A 72 11.82 16.67 8.80
N ARG A 73 12.19 16.52 10.07
CA ARG A 73 11.87 15.32 10.85
C ARG A 73 10.60 15.58 11.65
N GLY A 74 9.85 14.55 11.92
CA GLY A 74 8.64 14.63 12.73
C GLY A 74 8.03 13.25 12.90
N LYS A 75 7.30 13.02 13.99
CA LYS A 75 6.51 11.80 14.15
C LYS A 75 5.45 11.71 13.04
N ALA A 76 5.18 10.51 12.55
CA ALA A 76 4.03 10.32 11.69
C ALA A 76 2.79 10.32 12.59
N THR A 77 1.88 11.23 12.32
CA THR A 77 0.62 11.35 13.05
C THR A 77 -0.56 11.29 12.08
N GLY A 78 -1.70 10.86 12.58
CA GLY A 78 -2.93 10.80 11.82
C GLY A 78 -2.97 9.68 10.79
N LEU A 79 -3.78 9.86 9.76
CA LEU A 79 -4.08 8.83 8.77
C LEU A 79 -2.94 8.60 7.78
N VAL A 80 -2.67 7.33 7.49
CA VAL A 80 -1.70 6.90 6.47
C VAL A 80 -2.14 7.37 5.08
N PHE A 81 -3.39 7.11 4.71
CA PHE A 81 -3.96 7.48 3.41
C PHE A 81 -4.81 8.74 3.47
N SER A 82 -4.27 9.82 4.06
CA SER A 82 -4.99 11.09 4.27
C SER A 82 -5.49 11.77 2.98
N ASN A 83 -4.96 11.38 1.82
CA ASN A 83 -5.38 11.88 0.51
C ASN A 83 -6.44 10.98 -0.17
N PHE A 84 -6.86 9.88 0.45
CA PHE A 84 -7.97 9.08 -0.03
C PHE A 84 -9.29 9.78 0.24
N VAL A 85 -10.04 10.08 -0.82
CA VAL A 85 -11.32 10.79 -0.73
C VAL A 85 -12.40 9.95 -1.39
N ARG A 86 -13.38 9.50 -0.61
CA ARG A 86 -14.45 8.61 -1.07
C ARG A 86 -15.16 9.11 -2.34
N LYS A 87 -15.51 10.39 -2.40
CA LYS A 87 -16.16 11.00 -3.57
C LYS A 87 -15.35 10.93 -4.87
N LYS A 88 -14.02 10.80 -4.76
CA LYS A 88 -13.09 10.84 -5.88
C LYS A 88 -12.60 9.43 -6.26
N HIS A 89 -12.34 8.62 -5.25
CA HIS A 89 -11.64 7.34 -5.42
C HIS A 89 -12.56 6.12 -5.30
N VAL A 90 -13.83 6.29 -4.90
CA VAL A 90 -14.80 5.21 -4.83
C VAL A 90 -15.77 5.31 -6.02
N VAL A 91 -15.95 4.20 -6.72
CA VAL A 91 -16.78 4.08 -7.91
C VAL A 91 -17.76 2.92 -7.78
N THR A 92 -18.87 2.95 -8.49
CA THR A 92 -19.81 1.82 -8.51
C THR A 92 -19.35 0.71 -9.46
N ALA A 93 -19.68 -0.54 -9.16
CA ALA A 93 -19.44 -1.65 -10.08
C ALA A 93 -20.10 -1.41 -11.45
N ALA A 94 -21.31 -0.84 -11.45
CA ALA A 94 -22.04 -0.47 -12.67
C ALA A 94 -21.27 0.57 -13.51
N TRP A 95 -20.65 1.55 -12.85
CA TRP A 95 -19.82 2.54 -13.55
C TRP A 95 -18.61 1.87 -14.21
N VAL A 96 -17.88 1.01 -13.52
CA VAL A 96 -16.73 0.30 -14.09
C VAL A 96 -17.16 -0.53 -15.31
N LYS A 97 -18.24 -1.33 -15.19
CA LYS A 97 -18.79 -2.14 -16.29
C LYS A 97 -19.21 -1.28 -17.48
N LYS A 98 -19.80 -0.11 -17.23
CA LYS A 98 -20.12 0.86 -18.29
C LYS A 98 -18.86 1.40 -18.96
N GLN A 99 -17.83 1.78 -18.21
CA GLN A 99 -16.58 2.27 -18.81
C GLN A 99 -15.89 1.20 -19.66
N ILE A 100 -16.00 -0.09 -19.28
CA ILE A 100 -15.51 -1.21 -20.10
C ILE A 100 -16.33 -1.32 -21.39
N ALA A 101 -17.67 -1.30 -21.30
CA ALA A 101 -18.54 -1.39 -22.45
C ALA A 101 -18.36 -0.21 -23.42
N ASP A 102 -18.10 1.00 -22.91
CA ASP A 102 -17.82 2.21 -23.69
C ASP A 102 -16.37 2.23 -24.26
N GLY A 103 -15.55 1.21 -23.97
CA GLY A 103 -14.15 1.11 -24.42
C GLY A 103 -13.19 2.11 -23.74
N LYS A 104 -13.62 2.78 -22.66
CA LYS A 104 -12.82 3.76 -21.91
C LYS A 104 -11.91 3.13 -20.88
N ILE A 105 -12.26 1.95 -20.38
CA ILE A 105 -11.42 1.14 -19.50
C ILE A 105 -11.18 -0.20 -20.20
N ARG A 106 -9.90 -0.58 -20.27
CA ARG A 106 -9.48 -1.92 -20.67
C ARG A 106 -8.49 -2.43 -19.64
N PHE A 107 -8.79 -3.60 -19.08
CA PHE A 107 -7.89 -4.23 -18.13
C PHE A 107 -6.76 -4.96 -18.85
N ARG A 108 -5.54 -4.61 -18.49
CA ARG A 108 -4.31 -5.25 -18.97
C ARG A 108 -3.94 -6.47 -18.14
N LYS A 109 -4.24 -6.42 -16.85
CA LYS A 109 -3.92 -7.48 -15.89
C LYS A 109 -4.96 -7.54 -14.80
N PHE A 110 -5.33 -8.76 -14.40
CA PHE A 110 -6.02 -9.02 -13.15
C PHE A 110 -5.10 -9.74 -12.19
N THR A 111 -5.24 -9.48 -10.90
CA THR A 111 -4.47 -10.09 -9.84
C THR A 111 -5.30 -10.14 -8.55
N ALA A 112 -4.91 -11.02 -7.64
CA ALA A 112 -5.55 -11.11 -6.34
C ALA A 112 -4.51 -11.24 -5.24
N GLY A 113 -4.87 -10.80 -4.03
CA GLY A 113 -4.09 -11.00 -2.82
C GLY A 113 -4.91 -11.64 -1.72
N LEU A 114 -4.25 -12.42 -0.91
CA LEU A 114 -4.78 -13.07 0.29
C LEU A 114 -3.88 -12.74 1.46
N ASP A 115 -4.43 -12.07 2.45
CA ASP A 115 -3.83 -11.85 3.76
C ASP A 115 -4.51 -12.75 4.80
N THR A 116 -3.70 -13.52 5.51
CA THR A 116 -4.14 -14.45 6.53
C THR A 116 -3.42 -14.10 7.83
N SER A 117 -3.81 -12.99 8.45
CA SER A 117 -3.18 -12.59 9.70
C SER A 117 -3.60 -13.50 10.85
N TYR A 118 -2.64 -14.20 11.43
CA TYR A 118 -2.77 -14.96 12.67
C TYR A 118 -2.08 -14.20 13.82
N SER A 119 -2.45 -12.93 14.01
CA SER A 119 -1.89 -12.14 15.12
C SER A 119 -2.64 -12.46 16.41
N SER A 120 -1.91 -12.79 17.47
CA SER A 120 -2.47 -12.97 18.82
C SER A 120 -3.06 -11.68 19.40
N LYS A 121 -2.82 -10.53 18.78
CA LYS A 121 -3.28 -9.21 19.23
C LYS A 121 -4.52 -8.70 18.51
N SER A 122 -4.91 -9.33 17.42
CA SER A 122 -6.11 -8.99 16.63
C SER A 122 -6.95 -10.25 16.44
N PRO A 123 -8.29 -10.17 16.36
CA PRO A 123 -9.08 -11.31 15.94
C PRO A 123 -8.60 -11.76 14.57
N ASP A 124 -8.30 -13.05 14.41
CA ASP A 124 -7.81 -13.62 13.16
C ASP A 124 -8.71 -13.20 12.00
N THR A 125 -8.18 -12.36 11.13
CA THR A 125 -8.90 -11.82 9.98
C THR A 125 -8.28 -12.35 8.71
N ILE A 126 -9.10 -12.89 7.83
CA ILE A 126 -8.70 -13.34 6.50
C ILE A 126 -9.28 -12.37 5.48
N ALA A 127 -8.42 -11.70 4.75
CA ALA A 127 -8.79 -10.72 3.74
C ALA A 127 -8.38 -11.19 2.35
N MET A 128 -9.34 -11.17 1.42
CA MET A 128 -9.17 -11.52 0.01
C MET A 128 -9.51 -10.30 -0.83
N ILE A 129 -8.61 -9.88 -1.70
CA ILE A 129 -8.81 -8.75 -2.60
C ILE A 129 -8.59 -9.20 -4.04
N PHE A 130 -9.51 -8.77 -4.91
CA PHE A 130 -9.39 -8.91 -6.36
C PHE A 130 -9.32 -7.55 -7.01
N GLN A 131 -8.39 -7.36 -7.94
CA GLN A 131 -8.10 -6.07 -8.53
C GLN A 131 -7.63 -6.19 -9.97
N GLY A 132 -7.81 -5.10 -10.72
CA GLY A 132 -7.40 -5.00 -12.10
C GLY A 132 -6.51 -3.79 -12.36
N ILE A 133 -5.53 -3.95 -13.24
CA ILE A 133 -4.67 -2.88 -13.73
C ILE A 133 -5.09 -2.56 -15.16
N THR A 134 -5.37 -1.30 -15.43
CA THR A 134 -5.87 -0.84 -16.72
C THR A 134 -4.74 -0.49 -17.69
N ASP A 135 -5.07 -0.36 -18.98
CA ASP A 135 -4.10 0.07 -19.99
C ASP A 135 -3.63 1.52 -19.76
N ASP A 136 -4.50 2.38 -19.19
CA ASP A 136 -4.18 3.76 -18.77
C ASP A 136 -3.54 3.83 -17.38
N ARG A 137 -3.00 2.68 -16.90
CA ARG A 137 -2.16 2.56 -15.69
C ARG A 137 -2.86 2.85 -14.36
N LYS A 138 -4.17 2.64 -14.29
CA LYS A 138 -4.92 2.72 -13.04
C LYS A 138 -5.01 1.35 -12.37
N LEU A 139 -4.97 1.34 -11.06
CA LEU A 139 -5.31 0.19 -10.23
C LEU A 139 -6.75 0.35 -9.75
N ILE A 140 -7.58 -0.64 -10.00
CA ILE A 140 -8.97 -0.66 -9.55
C ILE A 140 -9.17 -1.89 -8.67
N THR A 141 -9.47 -1.69 -7.38
CA THR A 141 -9.92 -2.76 -6.49
C THR A 141 -11.37 -3.09 -6.82
N LEU A 142 -11.64 -4.31 -7.28
CA LEU A 142 -12.91 -4.71 -7.91
C LEU A 142 -13.82 -5.54 -7.00
N ALA A 143 -13.23 -6.32 -6.09
CA ALA A 143 -13.97 -7.15 -5.15
C ALA A 143 -13.15 -7.46 -3.92
N GLU A 144 -13.85 -7.68 -2.81
CA GLU A 144 -13.28 -8.15 -1.56
C GLU A 144 -14.08 -9.31 -0.97
N MET A 145 -13.44 -10.05 -0.07
CA MET A 145 -14.07 -10.98 0.85
C MET A 145 -13.26 -10.97 2.14
N VAL A 146 -13.92 -10.73 3.25
CA VAL A 146 -13.28 -10.65 4.57
C VAL A 146 -13.99 -11.59 5.53
N TYR A 147 -13.22 -12.34 6.29
CA TYR A 147 -13.71 -13.20 7.38
C TYR A 147 -12.97 -12.82 8.66
N SER A 148 -13.72 -12.49 9.70
CA SER A 148 -13.20 -12.39 11.07
C SER A 148 -13.48 -13.70 11.78
N ASN A 149 -12.44 -14.38 12.23
CA ASN A 149 -12.61 -15.62 12.98
C ASN A 149 -13.31 -15.38 14.33
N ALA A 150 -13.27 -14.17 14.87
CA ALA A 150 -14.01 -13.79 16.07
C ALA A 150 -15.53 -13.81 15.86
N ASP A 151 -16.00 -13.59 14.64
CA ASP A 151 -17.43 -13.56 14.28
C ASP A 151 -17.94 -14.94 13.84
N LEU A 152 -17.05 -15.92 13.71
CA LEU A 152 -17.39 -17.29 13.30
C LEU A 152 -17.54 -18.20 14.50
N SER A 153 -18.55 -19.07 14.48
CA SER A 153 -18.73 -20.11 15.51
C SER A 153 -17.57 -21.12 15.55
N VAL A 154 -16.90 -21.32 14.43
CA VAL A 154 -15.68 -22.13 14.29
C VAL A 154 -14.69 -21.35 13.44
N PRO A 155 -13.48 -21.10 13.92
CA PRO A 155 -12.43 -20.45 13.15
C PRO A 155 -12.11 -21.20 11.86
N LEU A 156 -11.78 -20.47 10.79
CA LEU A 156 -11.39 -21.08 9.52
C LEU A 156 -10.00 -21.72 9.65
N ALA A 157 -9.92 -22.97 9.21
CA ALA A 157 -8.63 -23.63 9.00
C ALA A 157 -8.02 -23.25 7.65
N PRO A 158 -6.72 -23.48 7.40
CA PRO A 158 -6.09 -23.25 6.10
C PRO A 158 -6.79 -23.95 4.94
N SER A 159 -7.34 -25.14 5.16
CA SER A 159 -8.14 -25.88 4.17
C SER A 159 -9.44 -25.15 3.81
N ASP A 160 -10.15 -24.59 4.81
CA ASP A 160 -11.39 -23.85 4.60
C ASP A 160 -11.10 -22.53 3.85
N THR A 161 -10.05 -21.83 4.27
CA THR A 161 -9.55 -20.62 3.61
C THR A 161 -9.21 -20.90 2.14
N THR A 162 -8.58 -22.04 1.85
CA THR A 162 -8.28 -22.49 0.48
C THR A 162 -9.53 -22.60 -0.36
N VAL A 163 -10.55 -23.31 0.11
CA VAL A 163 -11.81 -23.50 -0.64
C VAL A 163 -12.52 -22.16 -0.86
N LYS A 164 -12.59 -21.33 0.18
CA LYS A 164 -13.20 -19.99 0.11
C LYS A 164 -12.47 -19.06 -0.86
N PHE A 165 -11.13 -19.07 -0.86
CA PHE A 165 -10.35 -18.24 -1.76
C PHE A 165 -10.52 -18.66 -3.23
N ILE A 166 -10.55 -19.94 -3.52
CA ILE A 166 -10.80 -20.43 -4.87
C ILE A 166 -12.21 -20.05 -5.34
N ALA A 167 -13.23 -20.24 -4.48
CA ALA A 167 -14.59 -19.83 -4.79
C ALA A 167 -14.70 -18.30 -5.04
N PHE A 168 -13.97 -17.49 -4.25
CA PHE A 168 -13.86 -16.06 -4.46
C PHE A 168 -13.25 -15.73 -5.83
N LEU A 169 -12.14 -16.37 -6.19
CA LEU A 169 -11.47 -16.17 -7.49
C LEU A 169 -12.37 -16.58 -8.66
N ASP A 170 -13.11 -17.69 -8.55
CA ASP A 170 -14.05 -18.15 -9.57
C ASP A 170 -15.21 -17.18 -9.77
N ARG A 171 -15.76 -16.62 -8.69
CA ARG A 171 -16.75 -15.55 -8.75
C ARG A 171 -16.20 -14.31 -9.46
N CYS A 172 -15.02 -13.84 -9.04
CA CYS A 172 -14.38 -12.68 -9.64
C CYS A 172 -14.03 -12.90 -11.12
N ARG A 173 -13.63 -14.13 -11.47
CA ARG A 173 -13.39 -14.51 -12.87
C ARG A 173 -14.62 -14.38 -13.73
N SER A 174 -15.77 -14.82 -13.21
CA SER A 174 -17.06 -14.75 -13.93
C SER A 174 -17.52 -13.31 -14.10
N GLU A 175 -17.22 -12.45 -13.15
CA GLU A 175 -17.72 -11.09 -13.13
C GLU A 175 -16.80 -10.08 -13.84
N TRP A 176 -15.49 -10.19 -13.65
CA TRP A 176 -14.53 -9.20 -14.07
C TRP A 176 -13.48 -9.72 -15.06
N GLY A 177 -12.94 -10.91 -14.81
CA GLY A 177 -11.90 -11.49 -15.65
C GLY A 177 -10.95 -12.40 -14.88
N PHE A 178 -9.95 -12.95 -15.56
CA PHE A 178 -9.11 -14.02 -15.06
C PHE A 178 -7.81 -13.50 -14.44
N ALA A 179 -7.67 -13.63 -13.11
CA ALA A 179 -6.41 -13.45 -12.40
C ALA A 179 -5.62 -14.76 -12.38
N LYS A 180 -4.73 -14.95 -13.34
CA LYS A 180 -3.89 -16.15 -13.40
C LYS A 180 -3.01 -16.33 -12.16
N GLU A 181 -2.51 -15.21 -11.60
CA GLU A 181 -1.60 -15.18 -10.47
C GLU A 181 -2.29 -14.53 -9.28
N SER A 182 -2.21 -15.21 -8.13
CA SER A 182 -2.76 -14.78 -6.86
C SER A 182 -1.66 -14.86 -5.80
N PHE A 183 -1.51 -13.81 -5.02
CA PHE A 183 -0.41 -13.64 -4.08
C PHE A 183 -0.92 -13.82 -2.64
N VAL A 184 -0.24 -14.69 -1.90
CA VAL A 184 -0.62 -15.10 -0.55
C VAL A 184 0.44 -14.63 0.42
N ASP A 185 0.07 -14.24 1.64
CA ASP A 185 1.05 -13.89 2.66
C ASP A 185 2.07 -15.01 2.81
N CYS A 186 3.34 -14.68 2.63
CA CYS A 186 4.43 -15.65 2.73
C CYS A 186 4.70 -16.12 4.16
N ALA A 187 4.14 -15.48 5.18
CA ALA A 187 4.20 -15.95 6.56
C ALA A 187 3.29 -17.16 6.80
N ASP A 188 2.24 -17.33 5.99
CA ASP A 188 1.30 -18.44 6.11
C ASP A 188 1.67 -19.62 5.19
N ALA A 189 2.69 -20.35 5.58
CA ALA A 189 3.13 -21.55 4.87
C ALA A 189 2.05 -22.66 4.84
N ALA A 190 1.15 -22.69 5.82
CA ALA A 190 0.10 -23.70 5.91
C ALA A 190 -0.95 -23.48 4.80
N THR A 191 -1.50 -22.27 4.67
CA THR A 191 -2.45 -21.95 3.59
C THR A 191 -1.82 -22.08 2.21
N ILE A 192 -0.58 -21.65 2.02
CA ILE A 192 0.15 -21.83 0.76
C ILE A 192 0.26 -23.31 0.39
N THR A 193 0.58 -24.15 1.37
CA THR A 193 0.68 -25.61 1.16
C THR A 193 -0.67 -26.22 0.78
N GLU A 194 -1.76 -25.85 1.46
CA GLU A 194 -3.11 -26.34 1.13
C GLU A 194 -3.58 -25.85 -0.25
N LEU A 195 -3.32 -24.61 -0.62
CA LEU A 195 -3.62 -24.09 -1.96
C LEU A 195 -2.88 -24.87 -3.07
N ARG A 196 -1.60 -25.16 -2.86
CA ARG A 196 -0.79 -25.95 -3.81
C ARG A 196 -1.27 -27.40 -3.88
N LYS A 197 -1.66 -27.98 -2.75
CA LYS A 197 -2.25 -29.32 -2.66
C LYS A 197 -3.59 -29.38 -3.39
N TYR A 198 -4.47 -28.41 -3.13
CA TYR A 198 -5.76 -28.31 -3.82
C TYR A 198 -5.59 -28.22 -5.33
N LYS A 199 -4.68 -27.34 -5.80
CA LYS A 199 -4.38 -27.21 -7.22
C LYS A 199 -3.94 -28.54 -7.85
N ARG A 200 -3.09 -29.28 -7.18
CA ARG A 200 -2.58 -30.57 -7.66
C ARG A 200 -3.68 -31.65 -7.73
N LEU A 201 -4.60 -31.64 -6.74
CA LEU A 201 -5.66 -32.63 -6.64
C LEU A 201 -6.85 -32.34 -7.55
N HIS A 202 -7.21 -31.07 -7.71
CA HIS A 202 -8.42 -30.63 -8.39
C HIS A 202 -8.17 -29.89 -9.71
N GLY A 203 -6.92 -29.62 -10.09
CA GLY A 203 -6.58 -29.01 -11.36
C GLY A 203 -7.02 -27.56 -11.52
N CYS A 204 -7.00 -26.74 -10.44
CA CYS A 204 -7.43 -25.34 -10.55
C CYS A 204 -6.49 -24.50 -11.44
N LEU A 205 -7.06 -23.47 -12.08
CA LEU A 205 -6.38 -22.65 -13.09
C LEU A 205 -5.44 -21.58 -12.51
N TYR A 206 -5.56 -21.31 -11.21
CA TYR A 206 -4.84 -20.24 -10.51
C TYR A 206 -3.41 -20.67 -10.15
N ASN A 207 -2.49 -19.72 -10.19
CA ASN A 207 -1.14 -19.88 -9.63
C ASN A 207 -1.05 -19.13 -8.31
N PHE A 208 -0.76 -19.87 -7.25
CA PHE A 208 -0.59 -19.32 -5.90
C PHE A 208 0.89 -19.05 -5.65
N ILE A 209 1.22 -17.80 -5.43
CA ILE A 209 2.58 -17.28 -5.29
C ILE A 209 2.71 -16.62 -3.94
N GLU A 210 3.81 -16.87 -3.26
CA GLU A 210 4.14 -16.18 -2.02
C GLU A 210 4.31 -14.68 -2.25
N SER A 211 3.76 -13.87 -1.36
CA SER A 211 3.88 -12.42 -1.43
C SER A 211 5.33 -11.96 -1.36
N TYR A 212 5.64 -10.88 -2.06
CA TYR A 212 7.00 -10.39 -2.21
C TYR A 212 7.37 -9.40 -1.10
N LYS A 213 8.17 -9.84 -0.10
CA LYS A 213 8.53 -9.03 1.08
C LYS A 213 9.72 -8.07 0.91
N LYS A 214 10.37 -8.02 -0.27
CA LYS A 214 11.53 -7.11 -0.46
C LYS A 214 11.16 -5.63 -0.61
N VAL A 215 9.87 -5.32 -0.78
CA VAL A 215 9.37 -3.95 -0.76
C VAL A 215 8.90 -3.63 0.65
N THR A 216 9.50 -2.63 1.28
CA THR A 216 9.16 -2.26 2.65
C THR A 216 7.71 -1.76 2.76
N ILE A 217 7.13 -1.82 3.96
CA ILE A 217 5.77 -1.29 4.21
C ILE A 217 5.70 0.19 3.81
N LEU A 218 6.71 0.98 4.17
CA LEU A 218 6.76 2.40 3.81
C LEU A 218 6.82 2.64 2.30
N ASP A 219 7.59 1.82 1.56
CA ASP A 219 7.63 1.95 0.11
C ASP A 219 6.29 1.60 -0.53
N ARG A 220 5.60 0.59 -0.02
CA ARG A 220 4.25 0.22 -0.46
C ARG A 220 3.25 1.35 -0.22
N ILE A 221 3.24 1.91 0.99
CA ILE A 221 2.41 3.05 1.35
C ILE A 221 2.71 4.25 0.45
N ASN A 222 3.99 4.56 0.22
CA ASN A 222 4.41 5.69 -0.61
C ASN A 222 3.94 5.55 -2.06
N LEU A 223 4.06 4.35 -2.65
CA LEU A 223 3.55 4.08 -3.99
C LEU A 223 2.03 4.30 -4.07
N GLN A 224 1.30 3.73 -3.12
CA GLN A 224 -0.16 3.83 -3.09
C GLN A 224 -0.65 5.26 -2.87
N LEU A 225 0.00 6.03 -1.96
CA LEU A 225 -0.25 7.47 -1.80
C LEU A 225 -0.02 8.25 -3.09
N GLY A 226 1.06 7.94 -3.81
CA GLY A 226 1.35 8.54 -5.10
C GLY A 226 0.26 8.26 -6.14
N TRP A 227 -0.22 7.02 -6.23
CA TRP A 227 -1.29 6.65 -7.16
C TRP A 227 -2.63 7.28 -6.80
N ILE A 228 -2.96 7.37 -5.51
CA ILE A 228 -4.15 8.10 -5.03
C ILE A 228 -4.04 9.58 -5.44
N GLN A 229 -2.89 10.21 -5.24
CA GLN A 229 -2.64 11.61 -5.63
C GLN A 229 -2.81 11.86 -7.13
N GLN A 230 -2.48 10.86 -7.96
CA GLN A 230 -2.54 10.91 -9.42
C GLN A 230 -3.89 10.49 -9.99
N ASP A 231 -4.89 10.18 -9.16
CA ASP A 231 -6.17 9.57 -9.57
C ASP A 231 -6.02 8.24 -10.31
N CYS A 232 -4.93 7.53 -10.01
CA CYS A 232 -4.63 6.21 -10.55
C CYS A 232 -5.05 5.06 -9.63
N TYR A 233 -5.72 5.34 -8.52
CA TYR A 233 -6.20 4.35 -7.56
C TYR A 233 -7.71 4.50 -7.33
N LEU A 234 -8.46 3.47 -7.67
CA LEU A 234 -9.92 3.43 -7.50
C LEU A 234 -10.34 2.16 -6.75
N VAL A 235 -11.47 2.27 -6.04
CA VAL A 235 -12.06 1.15 -5.28
C VAL A 235 -13.54 1.06 -5.62
N VAL A 236 -14.03 -0.14 -5.92
CA VAL A 236 -15.47 -0.37 -6.09
C VAL A 236 -16.16 -0.28 -4.73
N GLU A 237 -17.32 0.38 -4.70
CA GLU A 237 -18.06 0.69 -3.47
C GLU A 237 -18.44 -0.53 -2.62
N ASP A 238 -18.57 -1.71 -3.25
CA ASP A 238 -18.84 -2.98 -2.58
C ASP A 238 -17.65 -3.49 -1.73
N CYS A 239 -16.44 -2.92 -1.92
CA CYS A 239 -15.25 -3.21 -1.10
C CYS A 239 -15.28 -2.38 0.19
N THR A 240 -16.28 -2.58 1.01
CA THR A 240 -16.60 -1.73 2.18
C THR A 240 -15.56 -1.82 3.28
N ASN A 241 -14.97 -3.02 3.50
CA ASN A 241 -13.89 -3.20 4.49
C ASN A 241 -12.63 -2.49 4.03
N HIS A 242 -12.24 -2.66 2.76
CA HIS A 242 -11.06 -2.01 2.21
C HIS A 242 -11.16 -0.48 2.24
N ILE A 243 -12.34 0.06 1.88
CA ILE A 243 -12.60 1.50 2.00
C ILE A 243 -12.49 1.95 3.45
N SER A 244 -13.08 1.19 4.39
CA SER A 244 -13.04 1.51 5.81
C SER A 244 -11.62 1.49 6.38
N GLU A 245 -10.79 0.51 5.98
CA GLU A 245 -9.39 0.43 6.38
C GLU A 245 -8.59 1.60 5.80
N LEU A 246 -8.74 1.93 4.51
CA LEU A 246 -8.08 3.11 3.90
C LEU A 246 -8.40 4.42 4.63
N GLU A 247 -9.61 4.54 5.17
CA GLU A 247 -10.06 5.73 5.91
C GLU A 247 -9.62 5.75 7.38
N ARG A 248 -9.15 4.62 7.95
CA ARG A 248 -8.82 4.50 9.37
C ARG A 248 -7.37 4.13 9.64
N TYR A 249 -6.66 3.60 8.64
CA TYR A 249 -5.28 3.20 8.81
C TYR A 249 -4.44 4.38 9.24
N SER A 250 -3.83 4.28 10.41
CA SER A 250 -3.13 5.36 11.08
C SER A 250 -1.67 5.02 11.35
N TRP A 251 -0.89 6.04 11.57
CA TRP A 251 0.48 5.90 12.02
C TRP A 251 0.51 5.58 13.51
N ASP A 252 1.45 4.76 13.93
CA ASP A 252 1.77 4.55 15.33
C ASP A 252 2.48 5.79 15.87
N GLU A 253 1.83 6.51 16.77
CA GLU A 253 2.34 7.75 17.35
C GLU A 253 3.36 7.51 18.46
N GLU A 254 3.49 6.27 18.95
CA GLU A 254 4.46 5.91 19.99
C GLU A 254 5.86 5.64 19.38
N GLU A 255 5.93 5.33 18.09
CA GLU A 255 7.17 5.02 17.40
C GLU A 255 7.89 6.29 16.89
N ASP A 256 9.20 6.37 17.10
CA ASP A 256 10.05 7.48 16.64
C ASP A 256 10.25 7.51 15.11
N VAL A 257 10.04 6.36 14.46
CA VAL A 257 10.09 6.21 12.99
C VAL A 257 8.68 6.01 12.43
N PRO A 258 8.42 6.35 11.15
CA PRO A 258 7.11 6.12 10.55
C PRO A 258 6.79 4.63 10.46
N VAL A 259 6.04 4.12 11.39
CA VAL A 259 5.49 2.76 11.40
C VAL A 259 3.97 2.90 11.45
N PRO A 260 3.21 2.26 10.57
CA PRO A 260 1.76 2.24 10.72
C PRO A 260 1.37 1.32 11.88
N GLU A 261 0.22 1.58 12.48
CA GLU A 261 -0.36 0.70 13.48
C GLU A 261 -0.63 -0.70 12.89
N ASP A 262 -0.42 -1.73 13.70
CA ASP A 262 -0.75 -3.13 13.37
C ASP A 262 -2.26 -3.37 13.60
N LYS A 263 -3.10 -2.56 12.94
CA LYS A 263 -4.56 -2.60 13.00
C LYS A 263 -5.18 -2.05 11.72
N ASN A 264 -6.35 -2.57 11.35
CA ASN A 264 -7.12 -2.11 10.20
C ASN A 264 -6.29 -2.12 8.89
N ASP A 265 -5.52 -3.15 8.65
CA ASP A 265 -4.58 -3.23 7.53
C ASP A 265 -4.67 -4.53 6.71
N HIS A 266 -5.57 -5.44 7.07
CA HIS A 266 -5.65 -6.76 6.44
C HIS A 266 -6.01 -6.69 4.96
N THR A 267 -7.04 -5.91 4.62
CA THR A 267 -7.41 -5.71 3.20
C THR A 267 -6.38 -4.87 2.46
N ILE A 268 -5.71 -3.93 3.16
CA ILE A 268 -4.61 -3.14 2.61
C ILE A 268 -3.43 -4.06 2.28
N ASN A 269 -3.05 -4.96 3.19
CA ASN A 269 -1.99 -5.94 2.96
C ASN A 269 -2.35 -6.88 1.80
N ALA A 270 -3.57 -7.45 1.79
CA ALA A 270 -4.03 -8.28 0.70
C ALA A 270 -4.00 -7.54 -0.65
N ASN A 271 -4.47 -6.28 -0.69
CA ASN A 271 -4.40 -5.43 -1.87
C ASN A 271 -2.95 -5.23 -2.33
N GLN A 272 -2.06 -4.91 -1.40
CA GLN A 272 -0.64 -4.68 -1.68
C GLN A 272 0.05 -5.94 -2.20
N TYR A 273 -0.21 -7.11 -1.64
CA TYR A 273 0.37 -8.37 -2.14
C TYR A 273 0.02 -8.59 -3.62
N GLY A 274 -1.20 -8.29 -4.02
CA GLY A 274 -1.65 -8.44 -5.39
C GLY A 274 -0.96 -7.51 -6.39
N TRP A 275 -0.71 -6.24 -6.04
CA TRP A 275 -0.16 -5.28 -7.00
C TRP A 275 1.37 -5.12 -6.95
N ILE A 276 2.06 -5.48 -5.84
CA ILE A 276 3.52 -5.30 -5.71
C ILE A 276 4.31 -5.82 -6.91
N PRO A 277 4.05 -7.01 -7.47
CA PRO A 277 4.79 -7.52 -8.63
C PRO A 277 4.59 -6.69 -9.90
N TYR A 278 3.49 -5.95 -9.96
CA TYR A 278 3.08 -5.16 -11.12
C TYR A 278 3.14 -3.64 -10.90
N ARG A 279 3.76 -3.19 -9.82
CA ARG A 279 3.83 -1.78 -9.43
C ARG A 279 4.30 -0.83 -10.54
N ASN A 280 5.19 -1.30 -11.41
CA ASN A 280 5.69 -0.52 -12.55
C ASN A 280 4.65 -0.35 -13.68
N MET A 281 3.50 -1.04 -13.59
CA MET A 281 2.39 -0.90 -14.53
C MET A 281 1.34 0.11 -14.06
N ILE A 282 1.51 0.71 -12.87
CA ILE A 282 0.55 1.61 -12.23
C ILE A 282 1.19 2.99 -12.09
N GLY A 283 0.39 4.05 -12.25
CA GLY A 283 0.87 5.42 -12.17
C GLY A 283 1.61 5.88 -13.43
N PHE A 284 2.22 7.07 -13.42
CA PHE A 284 2.90 7.64 -14.58
C PHE A 284 4.10 6.79 -15.03
N GLU A 285 4.29 6.70 -16.34
CA GLU A 285 5.54 6.17 -16.89
C GLU A 285 6.71 7.08 -16.52
N GLU A 286 7.82 6.47 -16.12
CA GLU A 286 9.09 7.15 -16.30
C GLU A 286 9.26 7.32 -17.82
N ASP A 287 9.30 8.54 -18.32
CA ASP A 287 9.76 8.82 -19.68
C ASP A 287 11.18 8.25 -19.79
N LYS A 288 11.27 7.03 -20.29
CA LYS A 288 12.52 6.47 -20.78
C LYS A 288 12.86 7.23 -22.05
N GLN A 289 13.40 8.43 -21.88
CA GLN A 289 14.16 9.01 -22.96
C GLN A 289 15.38 8.09 -23.19
N ARG A 290 15.30 7.37 -24.30
CA ARG A 290 16.41 6.63 -24.87
C ARG A 290 17.50 7.58 -25.37
#